data_d7f1e921067dca4ae93ba445bfbe6fd0
#
_entry.id   d7f1e921067dca4ae93ba445bfbe6fd0
#
_cell.length_a   1.000
_cell.length_b   1.000
_cell.length_c   1.000
_cell.angle_alpha   90.00
_cell.angle_beta   90.00
_cell.angle_gamma   90.00
#
_symmetry.space_group_name_H-M   'P 1'
#
loop_
_entity.id
_entity.type
_entity.pdbx_description
1 polymer ?
#
loop_
_entity_poly.entity_id
_entity_poly.type
_entity_poly.pdbx_seq_one_letter_code
_entity_poly.pdbx_strand_id
1 'polypeptide(L)'
;MTLQLGSHGPLVSRWTDVMLRRFRSYALGVDGQPLRNDGYYGYDEQKVQREYERRTNQSQDGVVSDRDLGALGLAQPIIFTVEGHMSNMWFGPCADNARLLQQQGVAYWQPVGYESNKLPFDNKSGVNALAQLVGSTVLPDGTPFPPGTPWGIIGFSQGAMVASDFLDQQILNGPLSWRLKDLKRSLCLGNPRREFGKCVPWSPKPPPANTGGIMVHREFVTTGTTLEGRHAENCNNGDMFSVNTNDKAGWDKEAIATIITENSWVGGQAAIFTRVLALLGNVPGEAIPAITALINAIMFLAANPNPHYATVAETGDIEWMRAVAA
;
A
#
# COMPACT_ATOMS: atom_id res chain seq x y z
N MET A 1 11.20 -18.40 -5.65
CA MET A 1 10.65 -19.78 -5.75
C MET A 1 10.80 -20.18 -7.21
N THR A 2 11.46 -21.28 -7.52
CA THR A 2 11.73 -21.72 -8.91
C THR A 2 10.99 -23.02 -9.21
N LEU A 3 10.64 -23.26 -10.48
CA LEU A 3 10.13 -24.56 -10.93
C LEU A 3 11.21 -25.24 -11.79
N GLN A 4 11.46 -26.50 -11.51
CA GLN A 4 12.46 -27.32 -12.19
C GLN A 4 11.99 -28.79 -12.23
N LEU A 5 12.72 -29.63 -12.90
CA LEU A 5 12.41 -31.08 -12.94
C LEU A 5 12.11 -31.63 -11.56
N GLY A 6 10.95 -32.28 -11.42
CA GLY A 6 10.45 -32.82 -10.18
C GLY A 6 9.63 -31.86 -9.31
N SER A 7 9.53 -30.58 -9.66
CA SER A 7 8.58 -29.67 -9.00
C SER A 7 7.14 -30.11 -9.23
N HIS A 8 6.28 -29.93 -8.20
CA HIS A 8 4.87 -30.29 -8.30
C HIS A 8 4.00 -29.35 -7.46
N GLY A 9 2.71 -29.29 -7.80
CA GLY A 9 1.71 -28.54 -7.05
C GLY A 9 1.08 -27.38 -7.82
N PRO A 10 0.30 -26.53 -7.14
CA PRO A 10 -0.54 -25.51 -7.79
C PRO A 10 0.23 -24.48 -8.65
N LEU A 11 1.48 -24.16 -8.29
CA LEU A 11 2.27 -23.22 -9.06
C LEU A 11 2.67 -23.82 -10.43
N VAL A 12 2.97 -25.12 -10.49
CA VAL A 12 3.21 -25.82 -11.77
C VAL A 12 1.96 -25.78 -12.62
N SER A 13 0.79 -26.11 -12.04
CA SER A 13 -0.48 -26.05 -12.76
C SER A 13 -0.78 -24.67 -13.32
N ARG A 14 -0.54 -23.59 -12.54
CA ARG A 14 -0.70 -22.22 -13.00
C ARG A 14 0.27 -21.86 -14.12
N TRP A 15 1.52 -22.30 -14.04
CA TRP A 15 2.52 -22.10 -15.09
C TRP A 15 2.08 -22.82 -16.38
N THR A 16 1.67 -24.08 -16.30
CA THR A 16 1.17 -24.87 -17.44
C THR A 16 -0.02 -24.17 -18.10
N ASP A 17 -0.99 -23.67 -17.31
CA ASP A 17 -2.13 -22.91 -17.83
C ASP A 17 -1.71 -21.64 -18.58
N VAL A 18 -0.73 -20.92 -18.06
CA VAL A 18 -0.21 -19.71 -18.74
C VAL A 18 0.45 -20.10 -20.05
N MET A 19 1.25 -21.15 -20.08
CA MET A 19 1.90 -21.63 -21.30
C MET A 19 0.85 -22.06 -22.36
N LEU A 20 -0.14 -22.83 -21.97
CA LEU A 20 -1.22 -23.28 -22.86
C LEU A 20 -2.07 -22.12 -23.40
N ARG A 21 -2.33 -21.08 -22.60
CA ARG A 21 -3.16 -19.95 -23.02
C ARG A 21 -2.38 -18.92 -23.84
N ARG A 22 -1.19 -18.53 -23.39
CA ARG A 22 -0.44 -17.41 -23.98
C ARG A 22 0.56 -17.83 -25.03
N PHE A 23 1.05 -19.08 -24.95
CA PHE A 23 2.15 -19.57 -25.76
C PHE A 23 1.83 -20.90 -26.46
N ARG A 24 0.57 -21.09 -26.79
CA ARG A 24 0.00 -22.32 -27.36
C ARG A 24 0.78 -22.88 -28.53
N SER A 25 1.41 -22.04 -29.36
CA SER A 25 2.15 -22.46 -30.56
C SER A 25 3.38 -23.31 -30.26
N TYR A 26 3.92 -23.24 -29.04
CA TYR A 26 5.08 -24.04 -28.64
C TYR A 26 4.91 -24.73 -27.27
N ALA A 27 3.77 -24.57 -26.61
CA ALA A 27 3.44 -25.29 -25.37
C ALA A 27 3.10 -26.76 -25.68
N LEU A 28 4.05 -27.45 -26.31
CA LEU A 28 3.93 -28.82 -26.81
C LEU A 28 4.99 -29.71 -26.16
N GLY A 29 4.55 -30.83 -25.62
CA GLY A 29 5.44 -31.87 -25.08
C GLY A 29 6.41 -32.46 -26.10
N VAL A 30 7.22 -33.41 -25.67
CA VAL A 30 8.18 -34.10 -26.56
C VAL A 30 7.47 -34.93 -27.62
N ASP A 31 6.25 -35.35 -27.37
CA ASP A 31 5.37 -36.08 -28.32
C ASP A 31 4.63 -35.15 -29.31
N GLY A 32 4.82 -33.84 -29.20
CA GLY A 32 4.13 -32.83 -30.01
C GLY A 32 2.69 -32.55 -29.62
N GLN A 33 2.19 -33.16 -28.55
CA GLN A 33 0.85 -32.84 -28.00
C GLN A 33 0.91 -31.65 -27.03
N PRO A 34 -0.19 -30.94 -26.81
CA PRO A 34 -0.26 -29.90 -25.81
C PRO A 34 0.14 -30.42 -24.41
N LEU A 35 0.82 -29.60 -23.62
CA LEU A 35 1.15 -29.91 -22.23
C LEU A 35 -0.07 -30.41 -21.47
N ARG A 36 0.15 -31.37 -20.57
CA ARG A 36 -0.88 -31.83 -19.63
C ARG A 36 -0.78 -31.02 -18.34
N ASN A 37 -1.91 -30.48 -17.90
CA ASN A 37 -1.95 -29.78 -16.62
C ASN A 37 -2.23 -30.77 -15.47
N ASP A 38 -1.23 -31.58 -15.14
CA ASP A 38 -1.28 -32.55 -14.04
C ASP A 38 -0.57 -32.07 -12.77
N GLY A 39 -0.05 -30.82 -12.80
CA GLY A 39 0.65 -30.22 -11.66
C GLY A 39 2.06 -30.77 -11.43
N TYR A 40 2.65 -31.46 -12.42
CA TYR A 40 4.01 -31.98 -12.36
C TYR A 40 4.89 -31.31 -13.40
N TYR A 41 6.10 -30.89 -13.01
CA TYR A 41 7.10 -30.31 -13.90
C TYR A 41 8.06 -31.37 -14.37
N GLY A 42 7.76 -31.95 -15.50
CA GLY A 42 8.53 -33.02 -16.12
C GLY A 42 9.40 -32.52 -17.29
N TYR A 43 9.79 -33.45 -18.15
CA TYR A 43 10.61 -33.13 -19.32
C TYR A 43 9.84 -32.34 -20.40
N ASP A 44 8.51 -32.49 -20.46
CA ASP A 44 7.67 -31.72 -21.39
C ASP A 44 7.64 -30.25 -21.00
N GLU A 45 7.46 -29.96 -19.71
CA GLU A 45 7.48 -28.61 -19.14
C GLU A 45 8.86 -27.98 -19.30
N GLN A 46 9.94 -28.73 -19.02
CA GLN A 46 11.31 -28.26 -19.18
C GLN A 46 11.61 -27.90 -20.66
N LYS A 47 11.17 -28.70 -21.61
CA LYS A 47 11.31 -28.40 -23.05
C LYS A 47 10.62 -27.10 -23.40
N VAL A 48 9.39 -26.89 -22.94
CA VAL A 48 8.61 -25.65 -23.18
C VAL A 48 9.27 -24.46 -22.55
N GLN A 49 9.78 -24.59 -21.32
CA GLN A 49 10.49 -23.51 -20.65
C GLN A 49 11.76 -23.11 -21.40
N ARG A 50 12.57 -24.05 -21.86
CA ARG A 50 13.76 -23.76 -22.71
C ARG A 50 13.40 -23.00 -23.97
N GLU A 51 12.27 -23.32 -24.61
CA GLU A 51 11.80 -22.57 -25.79
C GLU A 51 11.33 -21.16 -25.41
N TYR A 52 10.68 -21.00 -24.24
CA TYR A 52 10.33 -19.68 -23.70
C TYR A 52 11.59 -18.84 -23.44
N GLU A 53 12.60 -19.40 -22.79
CA GLU A 53 13.88 -18.76 -22.51
C GLU A 53 14.59 -18.35 -23.81
N ARG A 54 14.63 -19.23 -24.80
CA ARG A 54 15.19 -18.93 -26.13
C ARG A 54 14.50 -17.71 -26.75
N ARG A 55 13.16 -17.64 -26.71
CA ARG A 55 12.37 -16.54 -27.29
C ARG A 55 12.48 -15.24 -26.51
N THR A 56 12.81 -15.33 -25.23
CA THR A 56 13.00 -14.17 -24.35
C THR A 56 14.49 -13.81 -24.15
N ASN A 57 15.36 -14.41 -24.96
CA ASN A 57 16.81 -14.18 -24.94
C ASN A 57 17.45 -14.42 -23.57
N GLN A 58 17.15 -15.59 -23.00
CA GLN A 58 17.67 -16.07 -21.71
C GLN A 58 18.53 -17.33 -21.90
N SER A 59 19.26 -17.71 -20.82
CA SER A 59 19.93 -19.01 -20.76
C SER A 59 18.89 -20.13 -20.77
N GLN A 60 19.08 -21.13 -21.63
CA GLN A 60 18.13 -22.23 -21.83
C GLN A 60 18.38 -23.35 -20.82
N ASP A 61 18.28 -23.10 -19.53
CA ASP A 61 18.48 -24.11 -18.48
C ASP A 61 17.20 -24.93 -18.21
N GLY A 62 16.04 -24.42 -18.62
CA GLY A 62 14.75 -25.05 -18.43
C GLY A 62 14.27 -24.96 -16.98
N VAL A 63 14.70 -23.92 -16.24
CA VAL A 63 14.26 -23.61 -14.89
C VAL A 63 13.39 -22.36 -14.93
N VAL A 64 12.15 -22.46 -14.46
CA VAL A 64 11.30 -21.27 -14.31
C VAL A 64 11.84 -20.42 -13.16
N SER A 65 12.56 -19.38 -13.50
CA SER A 65 13.17 -18.45 -12.52
C SER A 65 12.14 -17.52 -11.90
N ASP A 66 12.52 -16.83 -10.81
CA ASP A 66 11.67 -15.77 -10.22
C ASP A 66 11.39 -14.63 -11.22
N ARG A 67 12.35 -14.34 -12.11
CA ARG A 67 12.15 -13.40 -13.23
C ARG A 67 11.04 -13.88 -14.17
N ASP A 68 11.04 -15.17 -14.51
CA ASP A 68 10.01 -15.76 -15.38
C ASP A 68 8.66 -15.75 -14.70
N LEU A 69 8.60 -16.12 -13.41
CA LEU A 69 7.37 -16.06 -12.63
C LEU A 69 6.80 -14.63 -12.61
N GLY A 70 7.65 -13.62 -12.43
CA GLY A 70 7.26 -12.21 -12.53
C GLY A 70 6.70 -11.87 -13.92
N ALA A 71 7.44 -12.18 -14.99
CA ALA A 71 7.06 -11.88 -16.37
C ALA A 71 5.77 -12.61 -16.81
N LEU A 72 5.53 -13.79 -16.26
CA LEU A 72 4.34 -14.60 -16.49
C LEU A 72 3.15 -14.20 -15.62
N GLY A 73 3.35 -13.34 -14.62
CA GLY A 73 2.32 -12.94 -13.63
C GLY A 73 2.03 -14.03 -12.61
N LEU A 74 2.99 -14.87 -12.32
CA LEU A 74 2.89 -16.03 -11.40
C LEU A 74 3.64 -15.83 -10.09
N ALA A 75 4.42 -14.76 -9.96
CA ALA A 75 5.11 -14.44 -8.72
C ALA A 75 4.11 -14.27 -7.56
N GLN A 76 4.53 -14.66 -6.35
CA GLN A 76 3.71 -14.43 -5.17
C GLN A 76 3.52 -12.93 -4.97
N PRO A 77 2.28 -12.45 -4.83
CA PRO A 77 2.02 -11.04 -4.57
C PRO A 77 2.67 -10.55 -3.28
N ILE A 78 2.99 -9.26 -3.22
CA ILE A 78 3.56 -8.63 -2.02
C ILE A 78 2.63 -7.54 -1.52
N ILE A 79 2.39 -7.48 -0.21
CA ILE A 79 1.66 -6.39 0.44
C ILE A 79 2.62 -5.65 1.36
N PHE A 80 2.85 -4.37 1.07
CA PHE A 80 3.57 -3.44 1.91
C PHE A 80 2.61 -2.81 2.93
N THR A 81 3.04 -2.71 4.20
CA THR A 81 2.24 -2.08 5.25
C THR A 81 2.98 -0.93 5.89
N VAL A 82 2.29 0.20 6.07
CA VAL A 82 2.83 1.42 6.67
C VAL A 82 1.92 1.81 7.84
N GLU A 83 2.37 1.56 9.05
CA GLU A 83 1.62 1.89 10.26
C GLU A 83 1.69 3.38 10.59
N GLY A 84 0.85 3.84 11.51
CA GLY A 84 0.70 5.24 11.86
C GLY A 84 1.77 5.79 12.79
N HIS A 85 1.55 7.02 13.28
CA HIS A 85 2.44 7.70 14.23
C HIS A 85 2.59 6.90 15.53
N MET A 86 3.82 6.85 16.06
CA MET A 86 4.20 6.10 17.25
C MET A 86 3.86 4.60 17.22
N SER A 87 3.61 4.05 16.05
CA SER A 87 3.31 2.64 15.87
C SER A 87 4.57 1.83 15.58
N ASN A 88 4.52 0.56 15.95
CA ASN A 88 5.51 -0.43 15.54
C ASN A 88 5.06 -1.05 14.21
N MET A 89 5.96 -1.16 13.23
CA MET A 89 5.67 -1.70 11.90
C MET A 89 5.10 -3.13 11.90
N TRP A 90 5.25 -3.87 13.00
CA TRP A 90 4.81 -5.27 13.12
C TRP A 90 3.39 -5.41 13.69
N PHE A 91 2.80 -4.35 14.22
CA PHE A 91 1.51 -4.38 14.91
C PHE A 91 0.64 -3.19 14.52
N GLY A 92 -0.62 -3.45 14.29
CA GLY A 92 -1.60 -2.44 13.95
C GLY A 92 -2.53 -2.89 12.82
N PRO A 93 -3.46 -2.03 12.38
CA PRO A 93 -4.50 -2.43 11.44
C PRO A 93 -3.96 -2.86 10.08
N CYS A 94 -2.87 -2.26 9.59
CA CYS A 94 -2.26 -2.66 8.33
C CYS A 94 -1.58 -4.03 8.46
N ALA A 95 -0.80 -4.22 9.53
CA ALA A 95 -0.11 -5.46 9.83
C ALA A 95 -1.09 -6.63 10.01
N ASP A 96 -2.21 -6.40 10.70
CA ASP A 96 -3.22 -7.44 10.96
C ASP A 96 -3.90 -7.90 9.67
N ASN A 97 -4.26 -6.97 8.79
CA ASN A 97 -4.77 -7.28 7.45
C ASN A 97 -3.78 -8.12 6.63
N ALA A 98 -2.55 -7.64 6.52
CA ALA A 98 -1.54 -8.30 5.69
C ALA A 98 -1.10 -9.65 6.26
N ARG A 99 -0.98 -9.77 7.60
CA ARG A 99 -0.67 -11.04 8.28
C ARG A 99 -1.71 -12.10 8.01
N LEU A 100 -3.00 -11.74 8.06
CA LEU A 100 -4.07 -12.67 7.73
C LEU A 100 -3.99 -13.16 6.28
N LEU A 101 -3.74 -12.26 5.33
CA LEU A 101 -3.57 -12.62 3.92
C LEU A 101 -2.32 -13.48 3.69
N GLN A 102 -1.25 -13.24 4.42
CA GLN A 102 -0.06 -14.10 4.38
C GLN A 102 -0.35 -15.51 4.95
N GLN A 103 -1.04 -15.61 6.09
CA GLN A 103 -1.44 -16.89 6.67
C GLN A 103 -2.33 -17.70 5.73
N GLN A 104 -3.14 -17.01 4.91
CA GLN A 104 -3.98 -17.65 3.89
C GLN A 104 -3.23 -17.97 2.59
N GLY A 105 -1.93 -17.69 2.52
CA GLY A 105 -1.12 -17.93 1.31
C GLY A 105 -1.43 -16.99 0.13
N VAL A 106 -2.15 -15.90 0.33
CA VAL A 106 -2.56 -14.95 -0.72
C VAL A 106 -1.39 -14.08 -1.15
N ALA A 107 -0.64 -13.53 -0.20
CA ALA A 107 0.47 -12.62 -0.47
C ALA A 107 1.57 -12.78 0.58
N TYR A 108 2.78 -12.36 0.23
CA TYR A 108 3.86 -12.12 1.18
C TYR A 108 3.67 -10.75 1.82
N TRP A 109 3.83 -10.65 3.14
CA TRP A 109 3.73 -9.41 3.89
C TRP A 109 5.10 -8.79 4.13
N GLN A 110 5.29 -7.56 3.69
CA GLN A 110 6.48 -6.74 3.92
C GLN A 110 6.11 -5.49 4.74
N PRO A 111 6.41 -5.46 6.04
CA PRO A 111 6.26 -4.25 6.84
C PRO A 111 7.30 -3.21 6.45
N VAL A 112 6.93 -1.93 6.57
CA VAL A 112 7.78 -0.78 6.23
C VAL A 112 8.13 -0.02 7.50
N GLY A 113 9.42 -0.09 7.88
CA GLY A 113 9.95 0.69 8.99
C GLY A 113 10.32 2.10 8.56
N TYR A 114 9.92 3.12 9.34
CA TYR A 114 10.28 4.52 9.13
C TYR A 114 10.28 5.29 10.46
N GLU A 115 10.69 6.56 10.42
CA GLU A 115 10.78 7.42 11.60
C GLU A 115 9.39 7.90 12.09
N SER A 116 8.52 6.95 12.43
CA SER A 116 7.12 7.22 12.82
C SER A 116 6.97 7.96 14.15
N ASN A 117 8.03 7.98 14.99
CA ASN A 117 7.99 8.60 16.33
C ASN A 117 8.37 10.08 16.33
N LYS A 118 8.72 10.66 15.20
CA LYS A 118 9.14 12.05 15.10
C LYS A 118 7.95 13.01 15.05
N LEU A 119 8.11 14.15 15.70
CA LEU A 119 7.31 15.35 15.52
C LEU A 119 8.24 16.53 15.19
N PRO A 120 7.99 17.25 14.09
CA PRO A 120 6.95 17.00 13.08
C PRO A 120 7.13 15.67 12.39
N PHE A 121 6.09 15.21 11.70
CA PHE A 121 6.10 13.90 11.02
C PHE A 121 7.22 13.80 9.98
N ASP A 122 8.00 12.74 10.02
CA ASP A 122 9.01 12.46 9.00
C ASP A 122 8.42 11.51 7.92
N ASN A 123 7.40 12.00 7.20
CA ASN A 123 6.81 11.23 6.10
C ASN A 123 7.82 10.91 5.01
N LYS A 124 8.83 11.80 4.83
CA LYS A 124 9.89 11.60 3.85
C LYS A 124 10.69 10.33 4.11
N SER A 125 10.96 10.00 5.38
CA SER A 125 11.64 8.74 5.73
C SER A 125 10.84 7.52 5.29
N GLY A 126 9.50 7.56 5.46
CA GLY A 126 8.60 6.51 5.03
C GLY A 126 8.50 6.38 3.50
N VAL A 127 8.40 7.51 2.79
CA VAL A 127 8.42 7.52 1.32
C VAL A 127 9.73 6.94 0.78
N ASN A 128 10.87 7.30 1.38
CA ASN A 128 12.18 6.77 0.99
C ASN A 128 12.30 5.27 1.26
N ALA A 129 11.82 4.79 2.41
CA ALA A 129 11.80 3.37 2.75
C ALA A 129 10.96 2.56 1.76
N LEU A 130 9.76 3.05 1.42
CA LEU A 130 8.91 2.45 0.38
C LEU A 130 9.60 2.46 -0.98
N ALA A 131 10.22 3.59 -1.35
CA ALA A 131 10.91 3.71 -2.64
C ALA A 131 12.07 2.72 -2.75
N GLN A 132 12.81 2.50 -1.69
CA GLN A 132 13.88 1.51 -1.64
C GLN A 132 13.33 0.09 -1.78
N LEU A 133 12.29 -0.27 -1.03
CA LEU A 133 11.69 -1.61 -1.06
C LEU A 133 11.02 -1.89 -2.41
N VAL A 134 10.17 -0.98 -2.90
CA VAL A 134 9.41 -1.16 -4.15
C VAL A 134 10.33 -1.06 -5.38
N GLY A 135 11.41 -0.30 -5.30
CA GLY A 135 12.43 -0.21 -6.36
C GLY A 135 13.37 -1.42 -6.44
N SER A 136 13.41 -2.25 -5.39
CA SER A 136 14.26 -3.44 -5.35
C SER A 136 13.67 -4.61 -6.14
N THR A 137 14.52 -5.53 -6.56
CA THR A 137 14.12 -6.83 -7.14
C THR A 137 14.17 -7.97 -6.13
N VAL A 138 14.69 -7.70 -4.92
CA VAL A 138 14.76 -8.64 -3.78
C VAL A 138 14.51 -7.86 -2.51
N LEU A 139 13.64 -8.36 -1.65
CA LEU A 139 13.36 -7.78 -0.34
C LEU A 139 14.47 -8.10 0.68
N PRO A 140 14.54 -7.40 1.82
CA PRO A 140 15.63 -7.55 2.80
C PRO A 140 15.84 -8.96 3.35
N ASP A 141 14.80 -9.78 3.36
CA ASP A 141 14.86 -11.19 3.81
C ASP A 141 15.22 -12.18 2.69
N GLY A 142 15.49 -11.68 1.47
CA GLY A 142 15.78 -12.51 0.30
C GLY A 142 14.56 -12.88 -0.52
N THR A 143 13.35 -12.46 -0.15
CA THR A 143 12.13 -12.71 -0.95
C THR A 143 12.25 -12.01 -2.32
N PRO A 144 12.11 -12.75 -3.43
CA PRO A 144 12.18 -12.16 -4.77
C PRO A 144 11.02 -11.21 -5.05
N PHE A 145 11.35 -10.06 -5.63
CA PHE A 145 10.39 -9.04 -6.06
C PHE A 145 10.73 -8.51 -7.46
N PRO A 146 10.85 -9.38 -8.48
CA PRO A 146 11.18 -8.93 -9.83
C PRO A 146 10.06 -8.09 -10.45
N PRO A 147 10.33 -7.31 -11.51
CA PRO A 147 9.29 -6.66 -12.33
C PRO A 147 8.24 -7.68 -12.79
N GLY A 148 6.95 -7.29 -12.73
CA GLY A 148 5.82 -8.17 -13.01
C GLY A 148 5.26 -8.89 -11.78
N THR A 149 5.93 -8.81 -10.62
CA THR A 149 5.34 -9.30 -9.35
C THR A 149 4.19 -8.39 -8.94
N PRO A 150 2.96 -8.91 -8.77
CA PRO A 150 1.84 -8.15 -8.27
C PRO A 150 2.13 -7.62 -6.87
N TRP A 151 1.71 -6.40 -6.59
CA TRP A 151 1.89 -5.84 -5.25
C TRP A 151 0.74 -4.93 -4.84
N GLY A 152 0.64 -4.68 -3.54
CA GLY A 152 -0.30 -3.76 -2.94
C GLY A 152 0.31 -3.04 -1.75
N ILE A 153 -0.39 -2.01 -1.28
CA ILE A 153 0.02 -1.21 -0.12
C ILE A 153 -1.17 -0.92 0.78
N ILE A 154 -0.94 -1.00 2.09
CA ILE A 154 -1.90 -0.58 3.12
C ILE A 154 -1.22 0.45 4.00
N GLY A 155 -1.85 1.62 4.17
CA GLY A 155 -1.39 2.69 5.06
C GLY A 155 -2.43 3.05 6.11
N PHE A 156 -2.00 3.36 7.34
CA PHE A 156 -2.88 3.82 8.40
C PHE A 156 -2.41 5.18 8.95
N SER A 157 -3.32 6.15 9.08
CA SER A 157 -3.03 7.45 9.72
C SER A 157 -1.85 8.16 9.05
N GLN A 158 -0.75 8.46 9.76
CA GLN A 158 0.50 8.96 9.18
C GLN A 158 1.03 8.02 8.10
N GLY A 159 0.91 6.69 8.29
CA GLY A 159 1.29 5.72 7.27
C GLY A 159 0.44 5.80 6.01
N ALA A 160 -0.84 6.21 6.11
CA ALA A 160 -1.67 6.50 4.95
C ALA A 160 -1.21 7.76 4.20
N MET A 161 -0.74 8.81 4.92
CA MET A 161 -0.08 9.95 4.28
C MET A 161 1.18 9.53 3.53
N VAL A 162 2.03 8.73 4.18
CA VAL A 162 3.25 8.18 3.55
C VAL A 162 2.91 7.36 2.30
N ALA A 163 1.91 6.49 2.37
CA ALA A 163 1.45 5.69 1.23
C ALA A 163 0.92 6.58 0.09
N SER A 164 0.14 7.60 0.42
CA SER A 164 -0.39 8.58 -0.54
C SER A 164 0.73 9.38 -1.22
N ASP A 165 1.67 9.91 -0.43
CA ASP A 165 2.84 10.64 -0.93
C ASP A 165 3.71 9.75 -1.82
N PHE A 166 3.94 8.51 -1.42
CA PHE A 166 4.70 7.53 -2.20
C PHE A 166 4.02 7.21 -3.53
N LEU A 167 2.72 6.91 -3.51
CA LEU A 167 1.96 6.61 -4.72
C LEU A 167 1.94 7.80 -5.68
N ASP A 168 1.76 9.01 -5.18
CA ASP A 168 1.77 10.23 -5.99
C ASP A 168 3.17 10.52 -6.56
N GLN A 169 4.17 10.64 -5.69
CA GLN A 169 5.49 11.17 -6.05
C GLN A 169 6.41 10.15 -6.71
N GLN A 170 6.25 8.86 -6.41
CA GLN A 170 7.15 7.81 -6.89
C GLN A 170 6.52 6.93 -7.97
N ILE A 171 5.22 6.62 -7.85
CA ILE A 171 4.53 5.68 -8.72
C ILE A 171 3.80 6.38 -9.86
N LEU A 172 2.98 7.40 -9.57
CA LEU A 172 2.21 8.12 -10.61
C LEU A 172 3.11 9.07 -11.40
N ASN A 173 3.90 9.87 -10.70
CA ASN A 173 4.65 11.00 -11.27
C ASN A 173 6.17 10.89 -11.12
N GLY A 174 6.69 9.73 -10.73
CA GLY A 174 8.08 9.58 -10.33
C GLY A 174 8.85 8.42 -10.95
N PRO A 175 10.07 8.19 -10.46
CA PRO A 175 11.02 7.24 -11.03
C PRO A 175 10.59 5.78 -10.92
N LEU A 176 9.62 5.44 -10.07
CA LEU A 176 9.08 4.08 -9.94
C LEU A 176 7.79 3.87 -10.72
N SER A 177 7.46 4.73 -11.69
CA SER A 177 6.27 4.61 -12.54
C SER A 177 6.21 3.27 -13.30
N TRP A 178 7.34 2.64 -13.55
CA TRP A 178 7.41 1.31 -14.14
C TRP A 178 6.80 0.20 -13.26
N ARG A 179 6.66 0.41 -11.93
CA ARG A 179 5.97 -0.48 -10.98
C ARG A 179 4.45 -0.28 -10.97
N LEU A 180 3.93 0.78 -11.58
CA LEU A 180 2.49 1.07 -11.60
C LEU A 180 1.66 -0.05 -12.24
N LYS A 181 2.18 -0.68 -13.29
CA LYS A 181 1.50 -1.81 -13.95
C LYS A 181 1.33 -3.04 -13.05
N ASP A 182 2.23 -3.19 -12.07
CA ASP A 182 2.27 -4.32 -11.14
C ASP A 182 1.47 -4.01 -9.85
N LEU A 183 1.16 -2.73 -9.56
CA LEU A 183 0.30 -2.32 -8.46
C LEU A 183 -1.14 -2.74 -8.71
N LYS A 184 -1.68 -3.59 -7.86
CA LYS A 184 -3.03 -4.13 -7.99
C LYS A 184 -4.03 -3.44 -7.07
N ARG A 185 -3.67 -3.19 -5.82
CA ARG A 185 -4.54 -2.59 -4.81
C ARG A 185 -3.76 -1.68 -3.89
N SER A 186 -4.40 -0.60 -3.49
CA SER A 186 -3.98 0.22 -2.36
C SER A 186 -5.17 0.48 -1.44
N LEU A 187 -4.89 0.56 -0.15
CA LEU A 187 -5.88 0.81 0.89
C LEU A 187 -5.31 1.78 1.90
N CYS A 188 -6.02 2.86 2.15
CA CYS A 188 -5.71 3.80 3.21
C CYS A 188 -6.78 3.76 4.30
N LEU A 189 -6.34 3.64 5.54
CA LEU A 189 -7.16 3.59 6.74
C LEU A 189 -7.00 4.92 7.49
N GLY A 190 -8.08 5.65 7.73
CA GLY A 190 -8.05 6.91 8.45
C GLY A 190 -7.09 7.94 7.83
N ASN A 191 -7.10 8.10 6.52
CA ASN A 191 -6.14 8.90 5.77
C ASN A 191 -6.37 10.41 5.95
N PRO A 192 -5.39 11.17 6.47
CA PRO A 192 -5.48 12.63 6.54
C PRO A 192 -5.55 13.31 5.16
N ARG A 193 -5.12 12.63 4.08
CA ARG A 193 -5.18 13.10 2.69
C ARG A 193 -6.31 12.45 1.89
N ARG A 194 -7.32 11.90 2.56
CA ARG A 194 -8.45 11.23 1.90
C ARG A 194 -9.12 12.15 0.87
N GLU A 195 -9.29 11.66 -0.35
CA GLU A 195 -10.01 12.33 -1.43
C GLU A 195 -11.44 12.66 -1.00
N PHE A 196 -11.90 13.85 -1.34
CA PHE A 196 -13.23 14.35 -0.98
C PHE A 196 -14.34 13.42 -1.51
N GLY A 197 -15.26 13.06 -0.64
CA GLY A 197 -16.38 12.17 -0.98
C GLY A 197 -16.03 10.69 -1.07
N LYS A 198 -14.77 10.29 -0.96
CA LYS A 198 -14.37 8.88 -1.07
C LYS A 198 -14.42 8.19 0.30
N CYS A 199 -15.14 7.09 0.34
CA CYS A 199 -15.12 6.12 1.44
C CYS A 199 -15.63 4.79 0.90
N VAL A 200 -15.07 3.70 1.40
CA VAL A 200 -15.51 2.36 1.01
C VAL A 200 -16.94 2.07 1.48
N PRO A 201 -17.72 1.31 0.70
CA PRO A 201 -19.11 1.01 1.06
C PRO A 201 -19.26 0.08 2.27
N TRP A 202 -18.19 -0.61 2.65
CA TRP A 202 -18.18 -1.51 3.82
C TRP A 202 -17.70 -0.83 5.11
N SER A 203 -17.41 0.48 5.10
CA SER A 203 -17.15 1.20 6.34
C SER A 203 -18.36 1.10 7.27
N PRO A 204 -18.18 0.70 8.55
CA PRO A 204 -19.31 0.51 9.47
C PRO A 204 -20.00 1.84 9.85
N LYS A 205 -19.29 2.94 9.73
CA LYS A 205 -19.81 4.30 10.01
C LYS A 205 -19.26 5.27 8.95
N PRO A 206 -19.74 5.19 7.70
CA PRO A 206 -19.21 6.03 6.64
C PRO A 206 -19.40 7.52 6.98
N PRO A 207 -18.42 8.37 6.67
CA PRO A 207 -18.53 9.81 6.87
C PRO A 207 -19.51 10.43 5.89
N PRO A 208 -19.99 11.67 6.15
CA PRO A 208 -20.77 12.42 5.17
C PRO A 208 -20.03 12.57 3.84
N ALA A 209 -20.77 12.45 2.73
CA ALA A 209 -20.18 12.49 1.38
C ALA A 209 -19.53 13.85 1.03
N ASN A 210 -19.87 14.91 1.76
CA ASN A 210 -19.28 16.23 1.60
C ASN A 210 -18.06 16.46 2.51
N THR A 211 -17.28 15.42 2.79
CA THR A 211 -16.07 15.50 3.60
C THR A 211 -14.88 14.82 2.92
N GLY A 212 -13.68 15.33 3.19
CA GLY A 212 -12.38 14.77 2.82
C GLY A 212 -11.53 14.50 4.05
N GLY A 213 -10.24 14.24 3.86
CA GLY A 213 -9.26 14.22 4.95
C GLY A 213 -9.02 15.60 5.56
N ILE A 214 -8.30 15.67 6.68
CA ILE A 214 -8.00 16.94 7.33
C ILE A 214 -7.18 17.89 6.44
N MET A 215 -6.39 17.34 5.50
CA MET A 215 -5.56 18.09 4.55
C MET A 215 -6.33 18.36 3.26
N VAL A 216 -7.37 19.20 3.34
CA VAL A 216 -8.33 19.45 2.24
C VAL A 216 -7.71 20.07 0.98
N HIS A 217 -6.58 20.80 1.08
CA HIS A 217 -5.86 21.36 -0.09
C HIS A 217 -4.75 20.44 -0.59
N ARG A 218 -4.58 19.27 0.03
CA ARG A 218 -3.53 18.28 -0.30
C ARG A 218 -4.10 16.87 -0.35
N GLU A 219 -5.30 16.77 -0.83
CA GLU A 219 -5.95 15.49 -1.08
C GLU A 219 -5.10 14.60 -1.98
N PHE A 220 -5.13 13.31 -1.73
CA PHE A 220 -4.62 12.32 -2.64
C PHE A 220 -5.73 11.93 -3.62
N VAL A 221 -5.82 12.66 -4.73
CA VAL A 221 -6.87 12.46 -5.74
C VAL A 221 -6.52 11.26 -6.62
N THR A 222 -7.39 10.27 -6.60
CA THR A 222 -7.28 9.06 -7.42
C THR A 222 -8.30 9.02 -8.56
N THR A 223 -9.40 9.77 -8.44
CA THR A 223 -10.42 9.91 -9.48
C THR A 223 -9.81 10.45 -10.77
N GLY A 224 -10.07 9.77 -11.89
CA GLY A 224 -9.51 10.11 -13.20
C GLY A 224 -8.05 9.69 -13.41
N THR A 225 -7.41 9.06 -12.42
CA THR A 225 -6.06 8.52 -12.56
C THR A 225 -6.08 7.01 -12.83
N THR A 226 -4.91 6.43 -13.10
CA THR A 226 -4.75 4.96 -13.25
C THR A 226 -4.98 4.19 -11.96
N LEU A 227 -5.10 4.87 -10.81
CA LEU A 227 -5.43 4.26 -9.52
C LEU A 227 -6.94 4.19 -9.27
N GLU A 228 -7.76 4.83 -10.11
CA GLU A 228 -9.21 4.71 -9.98
C GLU A 228 -9.64 3.24 -10.08
N GLY A 229 -10.45 2.80 -9.11
CA GLY A 229 -10.82 1.39 -8.96
C GLY A 229 -9.73 0.45 -8.41
N ARG A 230 -8.52 0.98 -8.12
CA ARG A 230 -7.44 0.23 -7.46
C ARG A 230 -7.09 0.77 -6.08
N HIS A 231 -7.54 1.98 -5.75
CA HIS A 231 -7.35 2.63 -4.46
C HIS A 231 -8.67 2.64 -3.68
N ALA A 232 -8.57 2.39 -2.37
CA ALA A 232 -9.69 2.42 -1.44
C ALA A 232 -9.34 3.25 -0.21
N GLU A 233 -10.32 4.02 0.26
CA GLU A 233 -10.25 4.84 1.47
C GLU A 233 -11.26 4.30 2.49
N ASN A 234 -10.80 3.74 3.60
CA ASN A 234 -11.65 3.33 4.72
C ASN A 234 -11.49 4.31 5.89
N CYS A 235 -12.59 4.89 6.32
CA CYS A 235 -12.64 5.85 7.40
C CYS A 235 -14.01 5.83 8.08
N ASN A 236 -14.05 6.24 9.35
CA ASN A 236 -15.29 6.31 10.12
C ASN A 236 -15.69 7.76 10.39
N ASN A 237 -16.99 7.99 10.37
CA ASN A 237 -17.54 9.27 10.83
C ASN A 237 -17.09 9.55 12.27
N GLY A 238 -16.65 10.79 12.50
CA GLY A 238 -16.06 11.22 13.76
C GLY A 238 -14.55 11.08 13.87
N ASP A 239 -13.89 10.46 12.89
CA ASP A 239 -12.44 10.49 12.79
C ASP A 239 -11.96 11.88 12.34
N MET A 240 -11.37 12.63 13.26
CA MET A 240 -10.96 14.02 13.03
C MET A 240 -9.85 14.17 11.96
N PHE A 241 -9.10 13.12 11.65
CA PHE A 241 -8.01 13.16 10.67
C PHE A 241 -8.48 12.85 9.26
N SER A 242 -9.44 11.97 9.13
CA SER A 242 -9.96 11.56 7.83
C SER A 242 -11.34 12.11 7.50
N VAL A 243 -11.95 12.90 8.40
CA VAL A 243 -13.27 13.53 8.19
C VAL A 243 -13.21 15.01 8.49
N ASN A 244 -13.15 15.81 7.42
CA ASN A 244 -13.11 17.26 7.48
C ASN A 244 -13.93 17.87 6.34
N THR A 245 -14.46 19.08 6.57
CA THR A 245 -15.22 19.84 5.57
C THR A 245 -14.29 20.76 4.78
N ASN A 246 -14.64 21.06 3.54
CA ASN A 246 -13.94 22.06 2.74
C ASN A 246 -14.59 23.44 2.91
N ASP A 247 -14.45 24.00 4.09
CA ASP A 247 -14.91 25.32 4.49
C ASP A 247 -13.90 26.00 5.43
N LYS A 248 -14.19 27.21 5.89
CA LYS A 248 -13.28 27.96 6.76
C LYS A 248 -12.86 27.17 8.00
N ALA A 249 -13.78 26.46 8.65
CA ALA A 249 -13.48 25.67 9.84
C ALA A 249 -12.56 24.47 9.51
N GLY A 250 -12.78 23.84 8.34
CA GLY A 250 -11.93 22.79 7.83
C GLY A 250 -10.53 23.29 7.48
N TRP A 251 -10.42 24.46 6.87
CA TRP A 251 -9.11 25.06 6.52
C TRP A 251 -8.31 25.45 7.76
N ASP A 252 -8.98 25.94 8.81
CA ASP A 252 -8.31 26.23 10.09
C ASP A 252 -7.73 24.95 10.72
N LYS A 253 -8.46 23.82 10.64
CA LYS A 253 -7.95 22.51 11.09
C LYS A 253 -6.78 22.02 10.24
N GLU A 254 -6.86 22.18 8.92
CA GLU A 254 -5.77 21.83 8.02
C GLU A 254 -4.52 22.64 8.32
N ALA A 255 -4.63 23.94 8.52
CA ALA A 255 -3.50 24.80 8.86
C ALA A 255 -2.77 24.28 10.11
N ILE A 256 -3.50 23.85 11.14
CA ILE A 256 -2.93 23.25 12.34
C ILE A 256 -2.26 21.91 12.04
N ALA A 257 -2.92 21.04 11.25
CA ALA A 257 -2.36 19.75 10.88
C ALA A 257 -1.06 19.93 10.07
N THR A 258 -1.02 20.88 9.13
CA THR A 258 0.17 21.22 8.34
C THR A 258 1.33 21.69 9.20
N ILE A 259 1.07 22.50 10.23
CA ILE A 259 2.09 22.93 11.18
C ILE A 259 2.71 21.72 11.87
N ILE A 260 1.93 20.76 12.30
CA ILE A 260 2.40 19.56 13.00
C ILE A 260 3.15 18.60 12.07
N THR A 261 2.71 18.48 10.83
CA THR A 261 3.21 17.45 9.92
C THR A 261 4.40 17.88 9.06
N GLU A 262 4.66 19.18 8.84
CA GLU A 262 5.57 19.62 7.78
C GLU A 262 6.73 20.51 8.18
N ASN A 263 6.70 21.13 9.35
CA ASN A 263 7.74 22.09 9.67
C ASN A 263 8.89 21.48 10.47
N SER A 264 10.11 21.79 10.03
CA SER A 264 11.32 21.57 10.85
C SER A 264 11.28 22.50 12.06
N TRP A 265 11.10 21.96 13.25
CA TRP A 265 10.96 22.71 14.49
C TRP A 265 12.30 22.89 15.16
N VAL A 266 12.82 24.09 15.08
CA VAL A 266 13.87 24.54 16.01
C VAL A 266 13.15 25.06 17.26
N GLY A 267 13.23 24.32 18.37
CA GLY A 267 12.68 24.77 19.66
C GLY A 267 11.66 23.86 20.35
N GLY A 268 11.40 22.65 19.82
CA GLY A 268 10.54 21.64 20.48
C GLY A 268 9.05 21.98 20.53
N GLN A 269 8.28 21.26 21.35
CA GLN A 269 6.81 21.37 21.47
C GLN A 269 6.32 22.80 21.80
N ALA A 270 7.07 23.53 22.62
CA ALA A 270 6.72 24.90 22.99
C ALA A 270 6.77 25.87 21.79
N ALA A 271 7.67 25.66 20.84
CA ALA A 271 7.75 26.46 19.62
C ALA A 271 6.62 26.17 18.65
N ILE A 272 6.15 24.91 18.59
CA ILE A 272 4.94 24.51 17.84
C ILE A 272 3.75 25.29 18.39
N PHE A 273 3.57 25.24 19.71
CA PHE A 273 2.48 25.93 20.38
C PHE A 273 2.50 27.44 20.13
N THR A 274 3.68 28.08 20.25
CA THR A 274 3.85 29.52 20.02
C THR A 274 3.57 29.93 18.58
N ARG A 275 3.97 29.12 17.58
CA ARG A 275 3.69 29.41 16.15
C ARG A 275 2.23 29.17 15.76
N VAL A 276 1.63 28.09 16.30
CA VAL A 276 0.18 27.88 16.16
C VAL A 276 -0.58 29.10 16.73
N LEU A 277 -0.20 29.55 17.92
CA LEU A 277 -0.78 30.76 18.51
C LEU A 277 -0.52 32.02 17.68
N ALA A 278 0.66 32.18 17.09
CA ALA A 278 0.99 33.34 16.27
C ALA A 278 0.23 33.36 14.92
N LEU A 279 0.01 32.20 14.31
CA LEU A 279 -0.84 32.08 13.11
C LEU A 279 -2.31 32.32 13.41
N LEU A 280 -2.72 32.07 14.63
CA LEU A 280 -4.08 32.30 15.12
C LEU A 280 -4.23 33.62 15.84
N GLY A 281 -3.20 34.46 15.88
CA GLY A 281 -3.16 35.75 16.57
C GLY A 281 -4.26 36.73 16.23
N ASN A 282 -5.14 36.42 15.29
CA ASN A 282 -6.38 37.13 14.96
C ASN A 282 -7.63 36.27 15.22
N VAL A 283 -7.51 35.10 15.87
CA VAL A 283 -8.64 34.20 16.14
C VAL A 283 -9.20 34.49 17.54
N PRO A 284 -10.52 34.65 17.70
CA PRO A 284 -11.14 34.84 19.04
C PRO A 284 -10.71 33.77 20.02
N GLY A 285 -10.62 34.11 21.32
CA GLY A 285 -10.09 33.27 22.39
C GLY A 285 -10.71 31.88 22.56
N GLU A 286 -11.81 31.58 21.88
CA GLU A 286 -12.44 30.24 21.81
C GLU A 286 -11.68 29.23 20.93
N ALA A 287 -10.81 29.70 20.01
CA ALA A 287 -10.03 28.82 19.16
C ALA A 287 -8.82 28.19 19.87
N ILE A 288 -8.29 28.85 20.92
CA ILE A 288 -7.15 28.36 21.72
C ILE A 288 -7.44 27.00 22.38
N PRO A 289 -8.61 26.80 23.04
CA PRO A 289 -8.99 25.50 23.58
C PRO A 289 -9.13 24.40 22.52
N ALA A 290 -9.67 24.74 21.35
CA ALA A 290 -9.84 23.78 20.27
C ALA A 290 -8.49 23.29 19.67
N ILE A 291 -7.50 24.19 19.60
CA ILE A 291 -6.15 23.87 19.15
C ILE A 291 -5.42 23.03 20.18
N THR A 292 -5.52 23.39 21.45
CA THR A 292 -4.94 22.59 22.55
C THR A 292 -5.57 21.21 22.59
N ALA A 293 -6.88 21.10 22.38
CA ALA A 293 -7.58 19.82 22.26
C ALA A 293 -7.12 19.01 21.04
N LEU A 294 -6.88 19.64 19.88
CA LEU A 294 -6.39 18.98 18.68
C LEU A 294 -4.95 18.48 18.87
N ILE A 295 -4.05 19.29 19.42
CA ILE A 295 -2.67 18.89 19.74
C ILE A 295 -2.68 17.75 20.76
N ASN A 296 -3.48 17.85 21.80
CA ASN A 296 -3.65 16.80 22.79
C ASN A 296 -4.28 15.55 22.19
N ALA A 297 -5.22 15.66 21.28
CA ALA A 297 -5.82 14.51 20.58
C ALA A 297 -4.80 13.81 19.67
N ILE A 298 -3.93 14.54 18.99
CA ILE A 298 -2.81 13.98 18.21
C ILE A 298 -1.82 13.26 19.15
N MET A 299 -1.53 13.83 20.32
CA MET A 299 -0.68 13.22 21.33
C MET A 299 -1.35 12.03 22.05
N PHE A 300 -2.67 12.02 22.11
CA PHE A 300 -3.47 11.02 22.83
C PHE A 300 -3.87 9.80 21.97
N LEU A 301 -3.62 9.84 20.67
CA LEU A 301 -3.96 8.78 19.71
C LEU A 301 -3.32 7.42 20.04
N ALA A 302 -2.30 7.42 20.89
CA ALA A 302 -1.63 6.19 21.32
C ALA A 302 -2.40 5.37 22.39
N ALA A 303 -3.51 5.90 22.98
CA ALA A 303 -4.00 5.33 24.25
C ALA A 303 -5.50 4.97 24.35
N ASN A 304 -6.39 5.31 23.40
CA ASN A 304 -7.83 5.03 23.55
C ASN A 304 -8.51 4.61 22.24
N PRO A 305 -9.49 3.68 22.25
CA PRO A 305 -10.30 3.37 21.07
C PRO A 305 -11.15 4.60 20.72
N ASN A 306 -10.75 5.30 19.67
CA ASN A 306 -11.50 6.38 19.05
C ASN A 306 -11.90 5.98 17.60
N PRO A 307 -12.75 6.75 16.92
CA PRO A 307 -13.17 6.45 15.54
C PRO A 307 -12.01 6.23 14.56
N HIS A 308 -10.83 6.79 14.82
CA HIS A 308 -9.64 6.61 14.01
C HIS A 308 -9.07 5.18 14.09
N TYR A 309 -9.13 4.55 15.28
CA TYR A 309 -8.68 3.16 15.46
C TYR A 309 -9.76 2.11 15.19
N ALA A 310 -11.02 2.53 15.05
CA ALA A 310 -12.13 1.63 14.79
C ALA A 310 -12.13 1.05 13.35
N THR A 311 -11.21 1.51 12.48
CA THR A 311 -10.95 0.94 11.16
C THR A 311 -9.99 -0.26 11.24
N VAL A 312 -10.18 -1.13 12.23
CA VAL A 312 -9.35 -2.33 12.40
C VAL A 312 -9.88 -3.43 11.47
N ALA A 313 -9.00 -3.98 10.64
CA ALA A 313 -9.14 -5.22 9.86
C ALA A 313 -10.58 -5.62 9.53
N GLU A 314 -11.28 -4.78 8.81
CA GLU A 314 -12.63 -5.05 8.34
C GLU A 314 -12.62 -6.19 7.31
N THR A 315 -13.64 -7.03 7.31
CA THR A 315 -13.76 -8.11 6.31
C THR A 315 -13.67 -7.56 4.88
N GLY A 316 -14.25 -6.40 4.62
CA GLY A 316 -14.19 -5.73 3.32
C GLY A 316 -12.79 -5.28 2.92
N ASP A 317 -11.96 -4.83 3.87
CA ASP A 317 -10.55 -4.46 3.64
C ASP A 317 -9.73 -5.67 3.23
N ILE A 318 -9.92 -6.79 3.91
CA ILE A 318 -9.27 -8.06 3.60
C ILE A 318 -9.65 -8.53 2.20
N GLU A 319 -10.94 -8.52 1.86
CA GLU A 319 -11.42 -8.93 0.54
C GLU A 319 -10.93 -7.98 -0.57
N TRP A 320 -10.87 -6.68 -0.31
CA TRP A 320 -10.27 -5.71 -1.22
C TRP A 320 -8.81 -6.03 -1.50
N MET A 321 -8.03 -6.25 -0.44
CA MET A 321 -6.60 -6.53 -0.57
C MET A 321 -6.31 -7.94 -1.08
N ARG A 322 -7.22 -8.91 -0.93
CA ARG A 322 -7.12 -10.24 -1.54
C ARG A 322 -6.98 -10.17 -3.06
N ALA A 323 -7.61 -9.19 -3.69
CA ALA A 323 -7.52 -8.96 -5.13
C ALA A 323 -6.13 -8.51 -5.63
N VAL A 324 -5.12 -8.41 -4.75
CA VAL A 324 -3.70 -8.27 -5.15
C VAL A 324 -3.23 -9.52 -5.91
N ALA A 325 -3.80 -10.67 -5.62
CA ALA A 325 -3.47 -11.94 -6.27
C ALA A 325 -4.26 -12.25 -7.56
N ALA A 326 -5.18 -11.34 -7.97
CA ALA A 326 -6.04 -11.51 -9.12
C ALA A 326 -5.42 -11.03 -10.45
#